data_b2602b2a0f4ab96d8b89a25914c80272
#
_entry.id   b2602b2a0f4ab96d8b89a25914c80272
#
_cell.length_a   1.000
_cell.length_b   1.000
_cell.length_c   1.000
_cell.angle_alpha   90.00
_cell.angle_beta   90.00
_cell.angle_gamma   90.00
#
_symmetry.space_group_name_H-M   'P 1'
#
loop_
_entity.id
_entity.type
_entity.pdbx_description
1 polymer ?
#
loop_
_entity_poly.entity_id
_entity_poly.type
_entity_poly.pdbx_seq_one_letter_code
_entity_poly.pdbx_strand_id
1 'polypeptide(L)'
;MASELIEEKLKQLPDLPGCYLMKNQEDEIIYIGKAKNLKNRVRSYFRGAHNTKTEKLVSEIHHFEFIVTKTNKESLLLEINLIKKYQPYYNIKLKQGTMYPYLKITNEKDPQLIITSNVEKDGGMYFGPYPNVYAATETQQLIQKIYPLRKCGKNETRACFYYHLGQCIGCCDHEVSSEIYQQQKKKIQRFLEGDVKEIKQDLQKKMDEASEQLEFERAIDYRNQIQYIETTVEKQHIMSQDFTNRDVFSFYMDRGWISIQVFLLRQSTIIKREAALFPIYNSAEEELISFIVQFYQEQNHILPKEILVPAEIDKELLAEVLEVKVLTPQRGPKKRMLDLATQNSEVALLEKFKIDENSQQKTLGAVEQLRQALDLGRLSVIESFDHSNIQGTNPVSAMVVYRDGKPEKKSYRKFNIKTVQGSHEFLTTQEVVRRRYSRLLKEQKPLPDLILMDGGKVQMRAAMEVLEDELGLSIPIAGMVKDEKHKTAHLLYGEEYEQIELDPTSQAFHLLQRIQEEVHRYAITFHRQVRSKNAFSSILDEIEGVGPKTRTKLLQHFKTMKGIQEATVEEIQKLGISEKVAKRIKESVR
;
A
#
# COMPACT_ATOMS: atom_id res chain seq x y z
N MET A 1 -2.00 -21.48 -29.69
CA MET A 1 -1.68 -22.92 -29.83
C MET A 1 -0.44 -23.20 -29.00
N ALA A 2 -0.46 -24.26 -28.18
CA ALA A 2 0.72 -24.66 -27.40
C ALA A 2 1.87 -25.00 -28.35
N SER A 3 3.11 -24.60 -28.02
CA SER A 3 4.27 -24.96 -28.82
C SER A 3 4.47 -26.49 -28.81
N GLU A 4 5.10 -27.04 -29.84
CA GLU A 4 5.42 -28.50 -29.91
C GLU A 4 6.11 -28.98 -28.64
N LEU A 5 6.96 -28.14 -28.05
CA LEU A 5 7.68 -28.38 -26.80
C LEU A 5 6.73 -28.58 -25.61
N ILE A 6 5.66 -27.79 -25.51
CA ILE A 6 4.65 -27.92 -24.47
C ILE A 6 3.86 -29.23 -24.67
N GLU A 7 3.48 -29.56 -25.89
CA GLU A 7 2.74 -30.79 -26.16
C GLU A 7 3.52 -32.07 -25.84
N GLU A 8 4.83 -32.10 -26.13
CA GLU A 8 5.69 -33.22 -25.71
C GLU A 8 5.78 -33.35 -24.20
N LYS A 9 6.03 -32.24 -23.50
CA LYS A 9 6.10 -32.24 -22.03
C LYS A 9 4.77 -32.64 -21.37
N LEU A 10 3.63 -32.25 -21.95
CA LEU A 10 2.30 -32.66 -21.46
C LEU A 10 2.07 -34.18 -21.53
N LYS A 11 2.74 -34.88 -22.47
CA LYS A 11 2.65 -36.35 -22.56
C LYS A 11 3.44 -37.04 -21.42
N GLN A 12 4.50 -36.41 -20.93
CA GLN A 12 5.40 -36.95 -19.90
C GLN A 12 4.88 -36.72 -18.46
N LEU A 13 3.82 -35.94 -18.27
CA LEU A 13 3.28 -35.64 -16.94
C LEU A 13 2.73 -36.89 -16.23
N PRO A 14 3.17 -37.16 -14.99
CA PRO A 14 2.68 -38.29 -14.20
C PRO A 14 1.32 -38.01 -13.58
N ASP A 15 0.58 -39.09 -13.29
CA ASP A 15 -0.69 -39.05 -12.54
C ASP A 15 -0.43 -39.06 -11.02
N LEU A 16 0.46 -38.16 -10.55
CA LEU A 16 0.93 -38.03 -9.16
C LEU A 16 0.77 -36.60 -8.66
N PRO A 17 0.72 -36.38 -7.32
CA PRO A 17 0.70 -35.03 -6.77
C PRO A 17 2.07 -34.36 -6.93
N GLY A 18 2.05 -33.01 -7.00
CA GLY A 18 3.29 -32.25 -7.14
C GLY A 18 3.05 -30.77 -7.38
N CYS A 19 4.15 -30.06 -7.66
CA CYS A 19 4.14 -28.65 -8.06
C CYS A 19 4.58 -28.50 -9.51
N TYR A 20 4.03 -27.50 -10.18
CA TYR A 20 4.43 -27.09 -11.53
C TYR A 20 4.84 -25.63 -11.53
N LEU A 21 5.86 -25.31 -12.33
CA LEU A 21 6.47 -23.99 -12.46
C LEU A 21 6.34 -23.56 -13.91
N MET A 22 5.52 -22.56 -14.18
CA MET A 22 5.33 -21.99 -15.52
C MET A 22 6.40 -20.91 -15.77
N LYS A 23 7.05 -20.96 -16.94
CA LYS A 23 8.13 -20.06 -17.31
C LYS A 23 7.85 -19.33 -18.61
N ASN A 24 8.33 -18.08 -18.68
CA ASN A 24 8.24 -17.24 -19.86
C ASN A 24 9.39 -17.53 -20.86
N GLN A 25 9.49 -16.75 -21.93
CA GLN A 25 10.53 -16.89 -22.95
C GLN A 25 11.95 -16.62 -22.42
N GLU A 26 12.08 -15.82 -21.35
CA GLU A 26 13.35 -15.49 -20.69
C GLU A 26 13.74 -16.50 -19.60
N ASP A 27 13.05 -17.64 -19.51
CA ASP A 27 13.22 -18.69 -18.49
C ASP A 27 12.88 -18.23 -17.05
N GLU A 28 12.19 -17.11 -16.89
CA GLU A 28 11.74 -16.64 -15.59
C GLU A 28 10.47 -17.39 -15.16
N ILE A 29 10.40 -17.75 -13.88
CA ILE A 29 9.22 -18.38 -13.28
C ILE A 29 8.15 -17.30 -13.09
N ILE A 30 7.06 -17.41 -13.86
CA ILE A 30 5.95 -16.45 -13.84
C ILE A 30 4.78 -16.92 -12.97
N TYR A 31 4.62 -18.23 -12.78
CA TYR A 31 3.58 -18.82 -11.94
C TYR A 31 4.02 -20.18 -11.37
N ILE A 32 3.63 -20.46 -10.13
CA ILE A 32 3.84 -21.74 -9.45
C ILE A 32 2.47 -22.22 -8.94
N GLY A 33 2.17 -23.51 -9.13
CA GLY A 33 0.96 -24.10 -8.60
C GLY A 33 1.15 -25.54 -8.16
N LYS A 34 0.32 -25.99 -7.21
CA LYS A 34 0.23 -27.38 -6.80
C LYS A 34 -0.81 -28.15 -7.60
N ALA A 35 -0.69 -29.45 -7.61
CA ALA A 35 -1.69 -30.37 -8.17
C ALA A 35 -1.83 -31.62 -7.33
N LYS A 36 -3.05 -32.11 -7.13
CA LYS A 36 -3.33 -33.49 -6.67
C LYS A 36 -2.99 -34.51 -7.75
N ASN A 37 -3.10 -34.09 -9.02
CA ASN A 37 -2.73 -34.84 -10.21
C ASN A 37 -2.11 -33.86 -11.22
N LEU A 38 -0.81 -33.91 -11.39
CA LEU A 38 -0.04 -33.02 -12.27
C LEU A 38 -0.53 -33.05 -13.71
N LYS A 39 -0.81 -34.25 -14.25
CA LYS A 39 -1.23 -34.45 -15.62
C LYS A 39 -2.57 -33.76 -15.93
N ASN A 40 -3.56 -33.96 -15.07
CA ASN A 40 -4.87 -33.35 -15.25
C ASN A 40 -4.81 -31.82 -15.09
N ARG A 41 -4.09 -31.39 -14.06
CA ARG A 41 -4.01 -29.97 -13.72
C ARG A 41 -3.26 -29.14 -14.74
N VAL A 42 -2.07 -29.55 -15.13
CA VAL A 42 -1.26 -28.77 -16.10
C VAL A 42 -1.93 -28.77 -17.47
N ARG A 43 -2.54 -29.90 -17.88
CA ARG A 43 -3.30 -29.96 -19.15
C ARG A 43 -4.49 -29.01 -19.18
N SER A 44 -5.14 -28.75 -18.05
CA SER A 44 -6.31 -27.86 -18.00
C SER A 44 -5.98 -26.43 -18.42
N TYR A 45 -4.77 -25.94 -18.23
CA TYR A 45 -4.33 -24.61 -18.68
C TYR A 45 -4.27 -24.48 -20.21
N PHE A 46 -4.00 -25.57 -20.91
CA PHE A 46 -3.84 -25.58 -22.38
C PHE A 46 -5.07 -26.10 -23.12
N ARG A 47 -6.14 -26.46 -22.38
CA ARG A 47 -7.37 -27.01 -22.93
C ARG A 47 -8.59 -26.29 -22.34
N GLY A 48 -9.53 -25.88 -23.21
CA GLY A 48 -10.78 -25.24 -22.81
C GLY A 48 -10.73 -23.71 -22.82
N ALA A 49 -11.87 -23.11 -22.48
CA ALA A 49 -12.00 -21.65 -22.35
C ALA A 49 -11.60 -21.22 -20.94
N HIS A 50 -10.84 -20.15 -20.85
CA HIS A 50 -10.37 -19.56 -19.60
C HIS A 50 -10.91 -18.14 -19.44
N ASN A 51 -10.85 -17.61 -18.23
CA ASN A 51 -11.07 -16.18 -18.03
C ASN A 51 -9.91 -15.37 -18.64
N THR A 52 -10.17 -14.12 -18.99
CA THR A 52 -9.20 -13.21 -19.67
C THR A 52 -7.83 -13.14 -18.99
N LYS A 53 -7.77 -13.34 -17.67
CA LYS A 53 -6.52 -13.30 -16.91
C LYS A 53 -5.73 -14.58 -17.01
N THR A 54 -6.39 -15.71 -16.92
CA THR A 54 -5.77 -17.02 -17.15
C THR A 54 -5.30 -17.13 -18.59
N GLU A 55 -6.07 -16.60 -19.55
CA GLU A 55 -5.64 -16.51 -20.95
C GLU A 55 -4.35 -15.68 -21.10
N LYS A 56 -4.24 -14.56 -20.38
CA LYS A 56 -3.01 -13.77 -20.37
C LYS A 56 -1.84 -14.55 -19.79
N LEU A 57 -2.02 -15.22 -18.65
CA LEU A 57 -0.99 -16.10 -18.09
C LEU A 57 -0.57 -17.16 -19.12
N VAL A 58 -1.54 -17.88 -19.71
CA VAL A 58 -1.27 -18.95 -20.70
C VAL A 58 -0.54 -18.41 -21.92
N SER A 59 -0.84 -17.19 -22.38
CA SER A 59 -0.15 -16.56 -23.52
C SER A 59 1.31 -16.25 -23.25
N GLU A 60 1.70 -16.09 -22.00
CA GLU A 60 3.08 -15.79 -21.59
C GLU A 60 3.89 -17.06 -21.27
N ILE A 61 3.24 -18.24 -21.16
CA ILE A 61 3.93 -19.51 -20.89
C ILE A 61 4.68 -19.97 -22.14
N HIS A 62 6.00 -20.05 -22.01
CA HIS A 62 6.87 -20.63 -23.04
C HIS A 62 7.16 -22.12 -22.80
N HIS A 63 7.39 -22.50 -21.55
CA HIS A 63 7.52 -23.90 -21.12
C HIS A 63 7.19 -24.03 -19.62
N PHE A 64 7.22 -25.26 -19.10
CA PHE A 64 7.00 -25.54 -17.69
C PHE A 64 7.92 -26.64 -17.18
N GLU A 65 8.16 -26.62 -15.88
CA GLU A 65 8.81 -27.68 -15.11
C GLU A 65 7.84 -28.22 -14.07
N PHE A 66 8.11 -29.42 -13.56
CA PHE A 66 7.32 -29.99 -12.48
C PHE A 66 8.18 -30.77 -11.49
N ILE A 67 7.71 -30.83 -10.24
CA ILE A 67 8.34 -31.58 -9.14
C ILE A 67 7.25 -32.50 -8.57
N VAL A 68 7.53 -33.80 -8.57
CA VAL A 68 6.62 -34.81 -8.00
C VAL A 68 6.78 -34.86 -6.49
N THR A 69 5.69 -34.98 -5.75
CA THR A 69 5.66 -35.18 -4.30
C THR A 69 4.92 -36.46 -3.94
N LYS A 70 5.08 -36.93 -2.70
CA LYS A 70 4.40 -38.14 -2.24
C LYS A 70 2.96 -37.89 -1.85
N THR A 71 2.67 -36.70 -1.31
CA THR A 71 1.35 -36.33 -0.79
C THR A 71 0.91 -34.94 -1.25
N ASN A 72 -0.41 -34.68 -1.19
CA ASN A 72 -0.97 -33.36 -1.46
C ASN A 72 -0.55 -32.31 -0.43
N LYS A 73 -0.27 -32.72 0.82
CA LYS A 73 0.31 -31.87 1.86
C LYS A 73 1.71 -31.40 1.47
N GLU A 74 2.58 -32.32 1.05
CA GLU A 74 3.92 -31.98 0.57
C GLU A 74 3.88 -31.03 -0.63
N SER A 75 2.96 -31.24 -1.58
CA SER A 75 2.82 -30.35 -2.73
C SER A 75 2.41 -28.93 -2.33
N LEU A 76 1.50 -28.77 -1.37
CA LEU A 76 1.09 -27.46 -0.86
C LEU A 76 2.24 -26.74 -0.14
N LEU A 77 2.96 -27.44 0.73
CA LEU A 77 4.11 -26.86 1.43
C LEU A 77 5.25 -26.49 0.47
N LEU A 78 5.48 -27.33 -0.54
CA LEU A 78 6.47 -27.05 -1.59
C LEU A 78 6.08 -25.84 -2.42
N GLU A 79 4.82 -25.74 -2.85
CA GLU A 79 4.27 -24.58 -3.57
C GLU A 79 4.55 -23.27 -2.83
N ILE A 80 4.17 -23.21 -1.54
CA ILE A 80 4.35 -22.00 -0.71
C ILE A 80 5.83 -21.65 -0.56
N ASN A 81 6.70 -22.62 -0.34
CA ASN A 81 8.14 -22.40 -0.23
C ASN A 81 8.74 -21.88 -1.55
N LEU A 82 8.29 -22.42 -2.69
CA LEU A 82 8.73 -21.98 -4.01
C LEU A 82 8.21 -20.57 -4.33
N ILE A 83 6.95 -20.27 -4.02
CA ILE A 83 6.38 -18.91 -4.16
C ILE A 83 7.18 -17.91 -3.34
N LYS A 84 7.49 -18.24 -2.08
CA LYS A 84 8.31 -17.41 -1.20
C LYS A 84 9.71 -17.16 -1.76
N LYS A 85 10.34 -18.20 -2.33
CA LYS A 85 11.70 -18.13 -2.89
C LYS A 85 11.77 -17.32 -4.18
N TYR A 86 10.87 -17.58 -5.12
CA TYR A 86 10.94 -17.03 -6.48
C TYR A 86 10.05 -15.82 -6.70
N GLN A 87 9.06 -15.56 -5.82
CA GLN A 87 8.16 -14.40 -5.89
C GLN A 87 7.53 -14.20 -7.28
N PRO A 88 6.90 -15.23 -7.91
CA PRO A 88 6.41 -15.14 -9.27
C PRO A 88 5.36 -14.04 -9.45
N TYR A 89 5.26 -13.49 -10.66
CA TYR A 89 4.38 -12.35 -10.94
C TYR A 89 2.89 -12.68 -10.76
N TYR A 90 2.47 -13.88 -11.16
CA TYR A 90 1.07 -14.30 -11.17
C TYR A 90 0.61 -15.00 -9.87
N ASN A 91 1.49 -15.21 -8.90
CA ASN A 91 1.08 -15.75 -7.59
C ASN A 91 0.69 -14.65 -6.61
N ILE A 92 -0.15 -15.02 -5.65
CA ILE A 92 -0.53 -14.15 -4.53
C ILE A 92 0.71 -13.82 -3.72
N LYS A 93 0.88 -12.53 -3.41
CA LYS A 93 1.94 -12.02 -2.54
C LYS A 93 1.28 -11.36 -1.34
N LEU A 94 1.40 -11.96 -0.18
CA LEU A 94 0.99 -11.30 1.06
C LEU A 94 2.02 -10.22 1.41
N LYS A 95 1.57 -8.96 1.43
CA LYS A 95 2.40 -7.87 1.94
C LYS A 95 2.50 -8.02 3.45
N GLN A 96 3.67 -7.73 4.03
CA GLN A 96 3.80 -7.64 5.48
C GLN A 96 2.78 -6.63 6.01
N GLY A 97 1.79 -7.14 6.74
CA GLY A 97 0.73 -6.33 7.35
C GLY A 97 1.25 -5.54 8.56
N THR A 98 0.41 -4.67 9.09
CA THR A 98 0.67 -3.94 10.34
C THR A 98 0.91 -4.95 11.48
N MET A 99 2.06 -4.87 12.13
CA MET A 99 2.37 -5.71 13.28
C MET A 99 1.49 -5.31 14.46
N TYR A 100 0.74 -6.27 15.00
CA TYR A 100 -0.13 -6.07 16.16
C TYR A 100 0.61 -6.39 17.45
N PRO A 101 0.29 -5.72 18.55
CA PRO A 101 0.87 -6.04 19.85
C PRO A 101 0.28 -7.35 20.41
N TYR A 102 1.15 -8.13 21.00
CA TYR A 102 0.86 -9.34 21.78
C TYR A 102 1.37 -9.17 23.20
N LEU A 103 0.73 -9.82 24.15
CA LEU A 103 1.29 -10.06 25.48
C LEU A 103 2.09 -11.36 25.42
N LYS A 104 3.32 -11.33 25.92
CA LYS A 104 4.22 -12.48 25.96
C LYS A 104 4.65 -12.75 27.39
N ILE A 105 4.47 -13.97 27.86
CA ILE A 105 5.16 -14.47 29.06
C ILE A 105 6.46 -15.10 28.59
N THR A 106 7.60 -14.56 29.03
CA THR A 106 8.92 -15.03 28.60
C THR A 106 9.23 -16.42 29.14
N ASN A 107 10.02 -17.19 28.38
CA ASN A 107 10.49 -18.53 28.78
C ASN A 107 11.85 -18.45 29.47
N GLU A 108 11.88 -17.75 30.61
CA GLU A 108 13.08 -17.58 31.44
C GLU A 108 12.87 -18.25 32.82
N LYS A 109 13.97 -18.42 33.62
CA LYS A 109 13.88 -18.88 35.02
C LYS A 109 12.90 -18.00 35.78
N ASP A 110 13.05 -16.68 35.66
CA ASP A 110 12.19 -15.67 36.26
C ASP A 110 11.38 -14.96 35.16
N PRO A 111 10.18 -15.45 34.80
CA PRO A 111 9.42 -14.97 33.64
C PRO A 111 8.89 -13.55 33.84
N GLN A 112 8.78 -12.82 32.72
CA GLN A 112 8.17 -11.50 32.63
C GLN A 112 6.94 -11.53 31.74
N LEU A 113 6.00 -10.63 32.00
CA LEU A 113 4.92 -10.31 31.07
C LEU A 113 5.28 -9.03 30.30
N ILE A 114 5.55 -9.16 29.01
CA ILE A 114 5.97 -8.06 28.14
C ILE A 114 5.03 -7.88 26.97
N ILE A 115 5.03 -6.69 26.36
CA ILE A 115 4.34 -6.42 25.09
C ILE A 115 5.35 -6.57 23.97
N THR A 116 4.99 -7.30 22.92
CA THR A 116 5.80 -7.47 21.71
C THR A 116 4.90 -7.46 20.48
N SER A 117 5.41 -6.99 19.36
CA SER A 117 4.76 -7.12 18.05
C SER A 117 5.32 -8.28 17.23
N ASN A 118 6.39 -8.91 17.70
CA ASN A 118 7.03 -10.04 17.02
C ASN A 118 6.76 -11.35 17.77
N VAL A 119 6.26 -12.36 17.05
CA VAL A 119 6.02 -13.70 17.59
C VAL A 119 7.16 -14.60 17.16
N GLU A 120 7.93 -15.11 18.13
CA GLU A 120 9.11 -15.95 17.91
C GLU A 120 8.88 -17.35 18.49
N LYS A 121 9.56 -18.36 17.92
CA LYS A 121 9.54 -19.74 18.43
C LYS A 121 10.58 -19.92 19.54
N ASP A 122 10.46 -19.14 20.61
CA ASP A 122 11.41 -19.14 21.75
C ASP A 122 10.87 -19.85 23.01
N GLY A 123 9.75 -20.56 22.87
CA GLY A 123 9.09 -21.26 23.98
C GLY A 123 8.31 -20.33 24.92
N GLY A 124 8.21 -19.02 24.64
CA GLY A 124 7.36 -18.09 25.34
C GLY A 124 5.87 -18.31 25.05
N MET A 125 5.01 -17.90 25.99
CA MET A 125 3.56 -17.97 25.80
C MET A 125 3.06 -16.63 25.28
N TYR A 126 2.39 -16.63 24.13
CA TYR A 126 1.88 -15.42 23.47
C TYR A 126 0.36 -15.36 23.53
N PHE A 127 -0.18 -14.17 23.77
CA PHE A 127 -1.62 -13.91 23.88
C PHE A 127 -1.98 -12.68 23.05
N GLY A 128 -3.04 -12.75 22.25
CA GLY A 128 -3.46 -11.68 21.35
C GLY A 128 -3.88 -12.22 19.98
N PRO A 129 -3.81 -11.41 18.90
CA PRO A 129 -3.35 -10.01 18.88
C PRO A 129 -4.30 -9.03 19.61
N TYR A 130 -3.75 -7.90 20.07
CA TYR A 130 -4.53 -6.79 20.64
C TYR A 130 -4.78 -5.73 19.54
N PRO A 131 -5.91 -4.99 19.60
CA PRO A 131 -6.26 -4.00 18.58
C PRO A 131 -5.26 -2.85 18.50
N ASN A 132 -4.63 -2.47 19.60
CA ASN A 132 -3.60 -1.44 19.69
C ASN A 132 -2.73 -1.62 20.94
N VAL A 133 -1.63 -0.87 21.00
CA VAL A 133 -0.67 -0.93 22.12
C VAL A 133 -1.33 -0.50 23.44
N TYR A 134 -2.25 0.46 23.42
CA TYR A 134 -2.94 0.94 24.60
C TYR A 134 -3.74 -0.18 25.29
N ALA A 135 -4.55 -0.92 24.52
CA ALA A 135 -5.31 -2.07 25.03
C ALA A 135 -4.40 -3.17 25.60
N ALA A 136 -3.27 -3.44 24.94
CA ALA A 136 -2.28 -4.40 25.44
C ALA A 136 -1.65 -3.92 26.75
N THR A 137 -1.33 -2.61 26.86
CA THR A 137 -0.74 -2.02 28.06
C THR A 137 -1.69 -2.04 29.25
N GLU A 138 -2.96 -1.68 29.05
CA GLU A 138 -3.97 -1.75 30.13
C GLU A 138 -4.14 -3.17 30.64
N THR A 139 -4.24 -4.15 29.73
CA THR A 139 -4.35 -5.56 30.10
C THR A 139 -3.09 -6.05 30.84
N GLN A 140 -1.91 -5.66 30.38
CA GLN A 140 -0.64 -5.98 31.05
C GLN A 140 -0.59 -5.43 32.46
N GLN A 141 -0.96 -4.16 32.65
CA GLN A 141 -0.95 -3.50 33.94
C GLN A 141 -1.91 -4.16 34.92
N LEU A 142 -3.12 -4.54 34.47
CA LEU A 142 -4.09 -5.26 35.28
C LEU A 142 -3.55 -6.62 35.71
N ILE A 143 -3.02 -7.41 34.76
CA ILE A 143 -2.45 -8.74 35.06
C ILE A 143 -1.30 -8.61 36.06
N GLN A 144 -0.41 -7.66 35.91
CA GLN A 144 0.72 -7.45 36.80
C GLN A 144 0.31 -7.04 38.24
N LYS A 145 -0.87 -6.41 38.40
CA LYS A 145 -1.43 -6.13 39.75
C LYS A 145 -2.03 -7.38 40.40
N ILE A 146 -2.68 -8.24 39.62
CA ILE A 146 -3.38 -9.43 40.15
C ILE A 146 -2.41 -10.61 40.28
N TYR A 147 -1.54 -10.81 39.30
CA TYR A 147 -0.59 -11.93 39.18
C TYR A 147 0.83 -11.43 38.95
N PRO A 148 1.52 -10.96 40.02
CA PRO A 148 2.85 -10.40 39.87
C PRO A 148 3.85 -11.44 39.37
N LEU A 149 4.53 -11.09 38.27
CA LEU A 149 5.73 -11.75 37.76
C LEU A 149 6.92 -10.79 37.96
N ARG A 150 8.10 -11.17 37.47
CA ARG A 150 9.25 -10.26 37.48
C ARG A 150 8.95 -9.02 36.61
N LYS A 151 9.24 -7.83 37.12
CA LYS A 151 9.04 -6.55 36.44
C LYS A 151 10.34 -5.79 36.17
N CYS A 152 11.38 -6.06 36.95
CA CYS A 152 12.71 -5.44 36.86
C CYS A 152 13.64 -6.13 35.84
N GLY A 153 14.79 -5.54 35.58
CA GLY A 153 15.87 -6.12 34.77
C GLY A 153 16.49 -7.37 35.40
N LYS A 154 17.31 -8.10 34.65
CA LYS A 154 17.96 -9.35 35.11
C LYS A 154 19.01 -9.15 36.18
N ASN A 155 19.62 -7.97 36.27
CA ASN A 155 20.80 -7.68 37.11
C ASN A 155 20.46 -6.93 38.42
N GLU A 156 19.19 -6.84 38.78
CA GLU A 156 18.79 -6.21 40.02
C GLU A 156 19.06 -7.17 41.19
N THR A 157 19.78 -6.69 42.21
CA THR A 157 20.17 -7.47 43.42
C THR A 157 19.50 -7.03 44.68
N ARG A 158 18.58 -6.07 44.59
CA ARG A 158 17.83 -5.55 45.75
C ARG A 158 16.34 -5.46 45.40
N ALA A 159 15.49 -5.60 46.44
CA ALA A 159 14.05 -5.45 46.30
C ALA A 159 13.72 -4.09 45.65
N CYS A 160 13.04 -4.15 44.51
CA CYS A 160 12.71 -2.95 43.73
C CYS A 160 11.40 -2.30 44.22
N PHE A 161 11.16 -1.07 43.79
CA PHE A 161 9.94 -0.33 44.12
C PHE A 161 8.65 -1.13 43.81
N TYR A 162 8.61 -1.87 42.73
CA TYR A 162 7.46 -2.69 42.34
C TYR A 162 7.21 -3.87 43.27
N TYR A 163 8.24 -4.40 43.95
CA TYR A 163 8.07 -5.42 44.96
C TYR A 163 7.33 -4.87 46.19
N HIS A 164 7.72 -3.69 46.66
CA HIS A 164 7.05 -3.01 47.76
C HIS A 164 5.60 -2.59 47.46
N LEU A 165 5.27 -2.40 46.19
CA LEU A 165 3.89 -2.17 45.70
C LEU A 165 3.09 -3.46 45.47
N GLY A 166 3.64 -4.65 45.72
CA GLY A 166 2.99 -5.93 45.43
C GLY A 166 2.80 -6.23 43.93
N GLN A 167 3.52 -5.51 43.03
CA GLN A 167 3.43 -5.68 41.59
C GLN A 167 4.59 -6.48 40.99
N CYS A 168 5.49 -7.01 41.81
CA CYS A 168 6.59 -7.86 41.45
C CYS A 168 6.76 -8.97 42.49
N ILE A 169 7.13 -10.16 42.02
CA ILE A 169 7.30 -11.33 42.88
C ILE A 169 8.55 -11.28 43.76
N GLY A 170 9.52 -10.38 43.43
CA GLY A 170 10.72 -10.17 44.26
C GLY A 170 11.84 -11.17 44.04
N CYS A 171 11.95 -11.77 42.88
CA CYS A 171 13.00 -12.73 42.55
C CYS A 171 14.45 -12.18 42.64
N CYS A 172 14.61 -10.86 42.77
CA CYS A 172 15.89 -10.19 43.02
C CYS A 172 16.31 -10.22 44.50
N ASP A 173 15.37 -10.44 45.43
CA ASP A 173 15.59 -10.45 46.86
C ASP A 173 15.57 -11.88 47.46
N HIS A 174 14.78 -12.77 46.85
CA HIS A 174 14.67 -14.16 47.30
C HIS A 174 14.45 -15.12 46.11
N GLU A 175 14.80 -16.39 46.31
CA GLU A 175 14.61 -17.41 45.30
C GLU A 175 13.13 -17.84 45.25
N VAL A 176 12.50 -17.70 44.09
CA VAL A 176 11.10 -18.07 43.87
C VAL A 176 11.04 -19.48 43.25
N SER A 177 10.24 -20.38 43.86
CA SER A 177 10.13 -21.74 43.36
C SER A 177 9.45 -21.80 41.98
N SER A 178 9.84 -22.80 41.19
CA SER A 178 9.28 -22.99 39.83
C SER A 178 7.78 -23.31 39.85
N GLU A 179 7.28 -23.92 40.92
CA GLU A 179 5.87 -24.24 41.11
C GLU A 179 5.03 -22.96 41.21
N ILE A 180 5.50 -21.93 41.92
CA ILE A 180 4.82 -20.63 42.05
C ILE A 180 4.69 -20.00 40.68
N TYR A 181 5.78 -19.98 39.87
CA TYR A 181 5.72 -19.44 38.52
C TYR A 181 4.78 -20.23 37.60
N GLN A 182 4.77 -21.56 37.72
CA GLN A 182 3.85 -22.42 36.96
C GLN A 182 2.38 -22.12 37.31
N GLN A 183 2.06 -21.95 38.60
CA GLN A 183 0.73 -21.58 39.04
C GLN A 183 0.32 -20.19 38.53
N GLN A 184 1.21 -19.19 38.61
CA GLN A 184 0.96 -17.85 38.10
C GLN A 184 0.75 -17.85 36.57
N LYS A 185 1.61 -18.56 35.83
CA LYS A 185 1.44 -18.71 34.36
C LYS A 185 0.07 -19.31 34.02
N LYS A 186 -0.36 -20.37 34.70
CA LYS A 186 -1.67 -21.00 34.47
C LYS A 186 -2.84 -20.05 34.79
N LYS A 187 -2.74 -19.28 35.87
CA LYS A 187 -3.77 -18.29 36.25
C LYS A 187 -3.85 -17.17 35.22
N ILE A 188 -2.70 -16.62 34.76
CA ILE A 188 -2.64 -15.61 33.69
C ILE A 188 -3.24 -16.16 32.40
N GLN A 189 -2.89 -17.39 32.03
CA GLN A 189 -3.43 -18.04 30.84
C GLN A 189 -4.95 -18.15 30.90
N ARG A 190 -5.53 -18.65 32.01
CA ARG A 190 -6.98 -18.76 32.19
C ARG A 190 -7.67 -17.40 32.12
N PHE A 191 -7.09 -16.39 32.77
CA PHE A 191 -7.59 -15.01 32.66
C PHE A 191 -7.66 -14.53 31.24
N LEU A 192 -6.55 -14.68 30.47
CA LEU A 192 -6.45 -14.26 29.08
C LEU A 192 -7.28 -15.13 28.12
N GLU A 193 -7.68 -16.34 28.54
CA GLU A 193 -8.64 -17.21 27.83
C GLU A 193 -10.10 -16.90 28.17
N GLY A 194 -10.38 -15.95 29.10
CA GLY A 194 -11.71 -15.46 29.42
C GLY A 194 -12.37 -16.13 30.65
N ASP A 195 -11.65 -17.02 31.35
CA ASP A 195 -12.13 -17.61 32.60
C ASP A 195 -11.88 -16.65 33.79
N VAL A 196 -12.85 -15.78 34.04
CA VAL A 196 -12.75 -14.72 35.06
C VAL A 196 -13.55 -15.01 36.33
N LYS A 197 -14.24 -16.15 36.40
CA LYS A 197 -15.11 -16.46 37.58
C LYS A 197 -14.31 -16.62 38.85
N GLU A 198 -13.27 -17.43 38.81
CA GLU A 198 -12.40 -17.70 39.94
C GLU A 198 -11.71 -16.43 40.45
N ILE A 199 -11.29 -15.60 39.52
CA ILE A 199 -10.62 -14.32 39.81
C ILE A 199 -11.55 -13.32 40.47
N LYS A 200 -12.79 -13.19 39.98
CA LYS A 200 -13.78 -12.32 40.59
C LYS A 200 -14.08 -12.76 42.03
N GLN A 201 -14.19 -14.07 42.28
CA GLN A 201 -14.40 -14.60 43.61
C GLN A 201 -13.23 -14.31 44.54
N ASP A 202 -11.98 -14.49 44.06
CA ASP A 202 -10.77 -14.18 44.84
C ASP A 202 -10.66 -12.69 45.15
N LEU A 203 -10.93 -11.82 44.18
CA LEU A 203 -10.89 -10.37 44.36
C LEU A 203 -12.01 -9.89 45.29
N GLN A 204 -13.22 -10.51 45.22
CA GLN A 204 -14.31 -10.21 46.10
C GLN A 204 -13.96 -10.57 47.57
N LYS A 205 -13.38 -11.76 47.79
CA LYS A 205 -12.92 -12.15 49.15
C LYS A 205 -11.88 -11.19 49.70
N LYS A 206 -10.87 -10.83 48.88
CA LYS A 206 -9.84 -9.86 49.29
C LYS A 206 -10.42 -8.47 49.57
N MET A 207 -11.43 -8.06 48.81
CA MET A 207 -12.14 -6.81 49.05
C MET A 207 -12.88 -6.83 50.39
N ASP A 208 -13.57 -7.94 50.66
CA ASP A 208 -14.32 -8.12 51.91
C ASP A 208 -13.38 -8.19 53.13
N GLU A 209 -12.28 -8.95 53.04
CA GLU A 209 -11.24 -9.03 54.07
C GLU A 209 -10.57 -7.66 54.33
N ALA A 210 -10.23 -6.89 53.27
CA ALA A 210 -9.68 -5.55 53.42
C ALA A 210 -10.69 -4.57 54.04
N SER A 211 -11.97 -4.72 53.74
CA SER A 211 -13.04 -3.93 54.34
C SER A 211 -13.21 -4.23 55.81
N GLU A 212 -13.16 -5.51 56.24
CA GLU A 212 -13.22 -5.93 57.63
C GLU A 212 -12.01 -5.41 58.44
N GLN A 213 -10.85 -5.32 57.81
CA GLN A 213 -9.64 -4.78 58.42
C GLN A 213 -9.56 -3.24 58.39
N LEU A 214 -10.64 -2.55 57.93
CA LEU A 214 -10.73 -1.10 57.76
C LEU A 214 -9.68 -0.51 56.77
N GLU A 215 -9.11 -1.35 55.90
CA GLU A 215 -8.17 -0.94 54.83
C GLU A 215 -8.94 -0.46 53.58
N PHE A 216 -9.67 0.63 53.71
CA PHE A 216 -10.62 1.10 52.68
C PHE A 216 -9.97 1.40 51.32
N GLU A 217 -8.75 1.90 51.29
CA GLU A 217 -8.03 2.17 50.01
C GLU A 217 -7.80 0.86 49.25
N ARG A 218 -7.40 -0.21 49.94
CA ARG A 218 -7.21 -1.53 49.32
C ARG A 218 -8.55 -2.13 48.86
N ALA A 219 -9.60 -1.98 49.67
CA ALA A 219 -10.94 -2.44 49.30
C ALA A 219 -11.43 -1.72 48.00
N ILE A 220 -11.20 -0.41 47.90
CA ILE A 220 -11.50 0.37 46.69
C ILE A 220 -10.69 -0.13 45.47
N ASP A 221 -9.42 -0.43 45.63
CA ASP A 221 -8.58 -0.98 44.57
C ASP A 221 -9.11 -2.33 44.06
N TYR A 222 -9.49 -3.25 44.95
CA TYR A 222 -10.07 -4.53 44.55
C TYR A 222 -11.41 -4.35 43.84
N ARG A 223 -12.28 -3.44 44.34
CA ARG A 223 -13.54 -3.09 43.69
C ARG A 223 -13.31 -2.56 42.27
N ASN A 224 -12.35 -1.66 42.10
CA ASN A 224 -12.00 -1.09 40.77
C ASN A 224 -11.47 -2.17 39.81
N GLN A 225 -10.70 -3.15 40.32
CA GLN A 225 -10.25 -4.30 39.53
C GLN A 225 -11.41 -5.17 39.08
N ILE A 226 -12.38 -5.45 39.96
CA ILE A 226 -13.61 -6.21 39.65
C ILE A 226 -14.40 -5.47 38.56
N GLN A 227 -14.63 -4.18 38.74
CA GLN A 227 -15.39 -3.35 37.81
C GLN A 227 -14.70 -3.27 36.43
N TYR A 228 -13.37 -3.20 36.41
CA TYR A 228 -12.60 -3.23 35.13
C TYR A 228 -12.74 -4.57 34.43
N ILE A 229 -12.66 -5.68 35.16
CA ILE A 229 -12.89 -7.04 34.62
C ILE A 229 -14.30 -7.13 34.04
N GLU A 230 -15.33 -6.64 34.75
CA GLU A 230 -16.72 -6.63 34.29
C GLU A 230 -16.90 -5.82 33.00
N THR A 231 -16.40 -4.59 32.97
CA THR A 231 -16.49 -3.74 31.76
C THR A 231 -15.73 -4.30 30.57
N THR A 232 -14.63 -4.99 30.81
CA THR A 232 -13.84 -5.64 29.75
C THR A 232 -14.57 -6.87 29.22
N VAL A 233 -15.20 -7.66 30.07
CA VAL A 233 -15.96 -8.85 29.69
C VAL A 233 -17.33 -8.48 29.11
N GLU A 234 -18.03 -7.48 29.61
CA GLU A 234 -19.32 -7.02 29.05
C GLU A 234 -19.22 -6.47 27.64
N LYS A 235 -18.18 -5.72 27.34
CA LYS A 235 -17.91 -5.27 25.95
C LYS A 235 -17.68 -6.43 24.98
N GLN A 236 -17.34 -7.62 25.49
CA GLN A 236 -17.09 -8.83 24.70
C GLN A 236 -18.34 -9.70 24.49
N HIS A 237 -19.42 -9.51 25.26
CA HIS A 237 -20.64 -10.34 25.23
C HIS A 237 -21.52 -10.18 23.97
N ILE A 238 -21.20 -9.30 23.04
CA ILE A 238 -22.09 -8.91 21.94
C ILE A 238 -22.26 -10.02 20.87
N MET A 239 -21.37 -11.01 20.76
CA MET A 239 -21.42 -11.95 19.63
C MET A 239 -21.61 -13.44 19.96
N SER A 240 -21.16 -13.97 21.08
CA SER A 240 -21.45 -15.36 21.48
C SER A 240 -21.03 -15.65 22.93
N GLN A 241 -21.64 -16.70 23.56
CA GLN A 241 -21.24 -17.21 24.88
C GLN A 241 -20.01 -18.14 24.82
N ASP A 242 -19.39 -18.30 23.66
CA ASP A 242 -18.28 -19.21 23.41
C ASP A 242 -16.97 -18.42 23.25
N PHE A 243 -16.14 -18.41 24.27
CA PHE A 243 -14.86 -17.69 24.37
C PHE A 243 -13.71 -18.35 23.58
N THR A 244 -13.98 -19.32 22.73
CA THR A 244 -12.96 -19.98 21.95
C THR A 244 -12.29 -19.01 20.97
N ASN A 245 -10.96 -18.94 21.01
CA ASN A 245 -10.18 -18.22 20.01
C ASN A 245 -10.31 -18.89 18.66
N ARG A 246 -10.80 -18.16 17.66
CA ARG A 246 -11.03 -18.67 16.31
C ARG A 246 -10.72 -17.63 15.27
N ASP A 247 -10.38 -18.10 14.09
CA ASP A 247 -10.22 -17.26 12.91
C ASP A 247 -11.20 -17.73 11.84
N VAL A 248 -11.80 -16.78 11.14
CA VAL A 248 -12.80 -17.04 10.11
C VAL A 248 -12.24 -16.57 8.78
N PHE A 249 -12.16 -17.48 7.84
CA PHE A 249 -11.77 -17.18 6.46
C PHE A 249 -12.94 -17.45 5.55
N SER A 250 -13.26 -16.50 4.70
CA SER A 250 -14.23 -16.66 3.65
C SER A 250 -13.83 -15.89 2.42
N PHE A 251 -14.50 -16.18 1.30
CA PHE A 251 -14.19 -15.52 0.04
C PHE A 251 -15.47 -15.24 -0.76
N TYR A 252 -15.33 -14.34 -1.73
CA TYR A 252 -16.26 -14.10 -2.80
C TYR A 252 -15.49 -13.92 -4.11
N MET A 253 -16.00 -14.46 -5.19
CA MET A 253 -15.35 -14.44 -6.50
C MET A 253 -16.29 -13.89 -7.57
N ASP A 254 -15.79 -12.94 -8.36
CA ASP A 254 -16.49 -12.41 -9.53
C ASP A 254 -15.48 -11.87 -10.57
N ARG A 255 -15.81 -11.98 -11.86
CA ARG A 255 -15.04 -11.44 -12.99
C ARG A 255 -13.55 -11.75 -12.94
N GLY A 256 -13.15 -12.96 -12.51
CA GLY A 256 -11.76 -13.39 -12.40
C GLY A 256 -10.96 -12.69 -11.30
N TRP A 257 -11.64 -12.16 -10.28
CA TRP A 257 -11.06 -11.68 -9.04
C TRP A 257 -11.63 -12.44 -7.85
N ILE A 258 -10.82 -12.60 -6.82
CA ILE A 258 -11.22 -13.12 -5.52
C ILE A 258 -11.00 -12.04 -4.46
N SER A 259 -11.96 -11.93 -3.56
CA SER A 259 -11.85 -11.19 -2.31
C SER A 259 -11.86 -12.18 -1.16
N ILE A 260 -10.82 -12.22 -0.37
CA ILE A 260 -10.74 -13.04 0.85
C ILE A 260 -10.91 -12.12 2.05
N GLN A 261 -11.84 -12.48 2.94
CA GLN A 261 -12.06 -11.82 4.20
C GLN A 261 -11.54 -12.67 5.35
N VAL A 262 -10.77 -12.06 6.26
CA VAL A 262 -10.27 -12.68 7.48
C VAL A 262 -10.86 -11.95 8.68
N PHE A 263 -11.47 -12.69 9.61
CA PHE A 263 -11.82 -12.19 10.93
C PHE A 263 -11.02 -12.94 11.98
N LEU A 264 -10.26 -12.22 12.78
CA LEU A 264 -9.58 -12.77 13.96
C LEU A 264 -10.46 -12.54 15.18
N LEU A 265 -10.98 -13.63 15.76
CA LEU A 265 -11.81 -13.56 16.96
C LEU A 265 -11.01 -14.05 18.17
N ARG A 266 -10.99 -13.22 19.19
CA ARG A 266 -10.43 -13.56 20.50
C ARG A 266 -11.50 -13.25 21.54
N GLN A 267 -11.78 -14.22 22.42
CA GLN A 267 -12.80 -14.08 23.46
C GLN A 267 -14.15 -13.58 22.89
N SER A 268 -14.63 -14.19 21.79
CA SER A 268 -15.89 -13.84 21.11
C SER A 268 -15.95 -12.46 20.46
N THR A 269 -14.88 -11.67 20.49
CA THR A 269 -14.81 -10.35 19.86
C THR A 269 -13.98 -10.41 18.59
N ILE A 270 -14.44 -9.77 17.51
CA ILE A 270 -13.63 -9.57 16.31
C ILE A 270 -12.58 -8.51 16.62
N ILE A 271 -11.33 -8.94 16.78
CA ILE A 271 -10.21 -8.05 17.06
C ILE A 271 -9.69 -7.42 15.79
N LYS A 272 -9.72 -8.15 14.69
CA LYS A 272 -9.19 -7.72 13.42
C LYS A 272 -10.07 -8.17 12.27
N ARG A 273 -10.21 -7.28 11.29
CA ARG A 273 -10.80 -7.55 9.98
C ARG A 273 -9.77 -7.21 8.91
N GLU A 274 -9.48 -8.15 8.04
CA GLU A 274 -8.64 -7.95 6.87
C GLU A 274 -9.36 -8.37 5.61
N ALA A 275 -9.18 -7.62 4.53
CA ALA A 275 -9.63 -7.98 3.20
C ALA A 275 -8.42 -8.04 2.26
N ALA A 276 -8.29 -9.10 1.51
CA ALA A 276 -7.29 -9.29 0.47
C ALA A 276 -7.99 -9.48 -0.87
N LEU A 277 -7.61 -8.66 -1.87
CA LEU A 277 -8.20 -8.68 -3.21
C LEU A 277 -7.11 -8.92 -4.25
N PHE A 278 -7.27 -9.96 -5.06
CA PHE A 278 -6.32 -10.31 -6.11
C PHE A 278 -6.98 -11.03 -7.29
N PRO A 279 -6.35 -11.01 -8.47
CA PRO A 279 -6.80 -11.77 -9.61
C PRO A 279 -6.64 -13.28 -9.33
N ILE A 280 -7.58 -14.08 -9.82
CA ILE A 280 -7.57 -15.54 -9.66
C ILE A 280 -7.04 -16.19 -10.94
N TYR A 281 -6.12 -17.12 -10.75
CA TYR A 281 -5.50 -17.93 -11.82
C TYR A 281 -5.76 -19.43 -11.64
N ASN A 282 -6.34 -19.79 -10.49
CA ASN A 282 -6.66 -21.16 -10.08
C ASN A 282 -8.13 -21.28 -9.65
N SER A 283 -8.53 -22.35 -8.97
CA SER A 283 -9.84 -22.38 -8.30
C SER A 283 -9.82 -21.51 -7.04
N ALA A 284 -10.99 -20.94 -6.68
CA ALA A 284 -11.10 -20.09 -5.50
C ALA A 284 -10.77 -20.85 -4.20
N GLU A 285 -11.10 -22.15 -4.18
CA GLU A 285 -10.84 -23.04 -3.05
C GLU A 285 -9.35 -23.26 -2.84
N GLU A 286 -8.60 -23.50 -3.91
CA GLU A 286 -7.16 -23.69 -3.86
C GLU A 286 -6.43 -22.40 -3.47
N GLU A 287 -6.89 -21.25 -4.00
CA GLU A 287 -6.34 -19.93 -3.64
C GLU A 287 -6.59 -19.60 -2.16
N LEU A 288 -7.78 -19.91 -1.62
CA LEU A 288 -8.07 -19.72 -0.21
C LEU A 288 -7.19 -20.61 0.68
N ILE A 289 -6.98 -21.87 0.31
CA ILE A 289 -6.11 -22.78 1.05
C ILE A 289 -4.67 -22.26 1.08
N SER A 290 -4.13 -21.90 -0.08
CA SER A 290 -2.78 -21.33 -0.19
C SER A 290 -2.65 -20.03 0.61
N PHE A 291 -3.66 -19.16 0.54
CA PHE A 291 -3.72 -17.93 1.33
C PHE A 291 -3.68 -18.20 2.83
N ILE A 292 -4.51 -19.10 3.35
CA ILE A 292 -4.58 -19.41 4.78
C ILE A 292 -3.23 -19.91 5.30
N VAL A 293 -2.57 -20.81 4.56
CA VAL A 293 -1.28 -21.35 4.99
C VAL A 293 -0.19 -20.27 4.95
N GLN A 294 -0.14 -19.44 3.89
CA GLN A 294 0.77 -18.28 3.81
C GLN A 294 0.52 -17.29 4.95
N PHE A 295 -0.75 -17.01 5.27
CA PHE A 295 -1.14 -16.09 6.33
C PHE A 295 -0.51 -16.45 7.69
N TYR A 296 -0.49 -17.74 8.05
CA TYR A 296 0.11 -18.18 9.30
C TYR A 296 1.63 -18.37 9.21
N GLN A 297 2.18 -18.71 8.05
CA GLN A 297 3.62 -18.93 7.90
C GLN A 297 4.42 -17.64 7.69
N GLU A 298 3.90 -16.69 6.92
CA GLU A 298 4.63 -15.48 6.55
C GLU A 298 4.43 -14.33 7.53
N GLN A 299 3.24 -14.22 8.12
CA GLN A 299 2.90 -13.10 8.99
C GLN A 299 3.10 -13.38 10.48
N ASN A 300 3.67 -14.52 10.85
CA ASN A 300 3.89 -14.93 12.24
C ASN A 300 2.63 -14.82 13.12
N HIS A 301 1.46 -15.09 12.55
CA HIS A 301 0.22 -15.11 13.31
C HIS A 301 0.14 -16.35 14.20
N ILE A 302 -0.37 -16.16 15.42
CA ILE A 302 -0.62 -17.27 16.35
C ILE A 302 -1.83 -18.06 15.86
N LEU A 303 -1.64 -19.38 15.74
CA LEU A 303 -2.73 -20.30 15.38
C LEU A 303 -3.83 -20.26 16.44
N PRO A 304 -5.10 -20.14 16.05
CA PRO A 304 -6.23 -20.19 16.98
C PRO A 304 -6.54 -21.63 17.41
N LYS A 305 -7.48 -21.81 18.35
CA LYS A 305 -7.97 -23.15 18.70
C LYS A 305 -8.79 -23.80 17.57
N GLU A 306 -9.46 -23.00 16.73
CA GLU A 306 -10.21 -23.47 15.58
C GLU A 306 -10.25 -22.44 14.45
N ILE A 307 -10.32 -22.93 13.22
CA ILE A 307 -10.48 -22.12 12.00
C ILE A 307 -11.82 -22.45 11.36
N LEU A 308 -12.59 -21.44 10.96
CA LEU A 308 -13.84 -21.59 10.23
C LEU A 308 -13.61 -21.26 8.75
N VAL A 309 -14.03 -22.16 7.87
CA VAL A 309 -13.93 -22.01 6.41
C VAL A 309 -15.24 -22.43 5.74
N PRO A 310 -15.50 -22.00 4.47
CA PRO A 310 -16.63 -22.46 3.67
C PRO A 310 -16.62 -23.99 3.44
N ALA A 311 -17.79 -24.55 3.10
CA ALA A 311 -17.97 -25.99 2.95
C ALA A 311 -17.18 -26.59 1.78
N GLU A 312 -16.89 -25.78 0.78
CA GLU A 312 -16.18 -26.15 -0.45
C GLU A 312 -14.69 -26.42 -0.20
N ILE A 313 -14.16 -25.96 0.93
CA ILE A 313 -12.74 -26.05 1.27
C ILE A 313 -12.38 -27.45 1.80
N ASP A 314 -11.24 -27.97 1.33
CA ASP A 314 -10.65 -29.21 1.84
C ASP A 314 -10.12 -28.99 3.29
N LYS A 315 -11.03 -29.14 4.26
CA LYS A 315 -10.75 -28.88 5.68
C LYS A 315 -9.77 -29.91 6.26
N GLU A 316 -9.76 -31.16 5.73
CA GLU A 316 -8.86 -32.22 6.15
C GLU A 316 -7.42 -31.85 5.81
N LEU A 317 -7.18 -31.37 4.60
CA LEU A 317 -5.85 -30.89 4.17
C LEU A 317 -5.37 -29.71 5.04
N LEU A 318 -6.24 -28.73 5.30
CA LEU A 318 -5.86 -27.58 6.14
C LEU A 318 -5.58 -28.00 7.59
N ALA A 319 -6.41 -28.89 8.16
CA ALA A 319 -6.22 -29.39 9.51
C ALA A 319 -4.89 -30.17 9.65
N GLU A 320 -4.54 -30.95 8.63
CA GLU A 320 -3.29 -31.72 8.59
C GLU A 320 -2.04 -30.80 8.45
N VAL A 321 -2.14 -29.74 7.63
CA VAL A 321 -1.01 -28.82 7.37
C VAL A 321 -0.76 -27.88 8.54
N LEU A 322 -1.83 -27.35 9.15
CA LEU A 322 -1.74 -26.34 10.22
C LEU A 322 -1.74 -26.95 11.62
N GLU A 323 -2.05 -28.22 11.74
CA GLU A 323 -2.20 -28.94 13.03
C GLU A 323 -3.23 -28.27 13.96
N VAL A 324 -4.32 -27.74 13.37
CA VAL A 324 -5.38 -27.00 14.03
C VAL A 324 -6.75 -27.55 13.62
N LYS A 325 -7.72 -27.45 14.51
CA LYS A 325 -9.10 -27.86 14.20
C LYS A 325 -9.74 -26.92 13.16
N VAL A 326 -10.10 -27.46 11.99
CA VAL A 326 -10.78 -26.74 10.91
C VAL A 326 -12.24 -27.18 10.83
N LEU A 327 -13.17 -26.23 10.77
CA LEU A 327 -14.60 -26.46 10.77
C LEU A 327 -15.26 -25.79 9.56
N THR A 328 -16.26 -26.47 8.99
CA THR A 328 -17.15 -25.97 7.92
C THR A 328 -18.58 -25.88 8.47
N PRO A 329 -18.92 -24.82 9.23
CA PRO A 329 -20.20 -24.74 9.93
C PRO A 329 -21.37 -24.60 8.95
N GLN A 330 -22.43 -25.40 9.14
CA GLN A 330 -23.63 -25.37 8.30
C GLN A 330 -24.81 -24.60 8.97
N ARG A 331 -24.78 -24.41 10.28
CA ARG A 331 -25.85 -23.74 11.05
C ARG A 331 -25.32 -23.13 12.36
N GLY A 332 -26.10 -22.27 12.97
CA GLY A 332 -25.82 -21.67 14.28
C GLY A 332 -24.88 -20.46 14.24
N PRO A 333 -24.36 -19.99 15.41
CA PRO A 333 -23.56 -18.77 15.50
C PRO A 333 -22.30 -18.78 14.64
N LYS A 334 -21.63 -19.93 14.54
CA LYS A 334 -20.40 -20.07 13.71
C LYS A 334 -20.72 -19.90 12.22
N LYS A 335 -21.86 -20.41 11.74
CA LYS A 335 -22.29 -20.19 10.36
C LYS A 335 -22.59 -18.71 10.10
N ARG A 336 -23.28 -18.03 11.01
CA ARG A 336 -23.54 -16.59 10.88
C ARG A 336 -22.24 -15.75 10.77
N MET A 337 -21.18 -16.12 11.52
CA MET A 337 -19.87 -15.47 11.40
C MET A 337 -19.24 -15.69 10.04
N LEU A 338 -19.35 -16.92 9.51
CA LEU A 338 -18.85 -17.25 8.17
C LEU A 338 -19.63 -16.49 7.09
N ASP A 339 -20.96 -16.42 7.21
CA ASP A 339 -21.82 -15.68 6.27
C ASP A 339 -21.49 -14.18 6.30
N LEU A 340 -21.25 -13.62 7.48
CA LEU A 340 -20.81 -12.24 7.63
C LEU A 340 -19.46 -12.00 6.94
N ALA A 341 -18.52 -12.93 7.03
CA ALA A 341 -17.26 -12.84 6.33
C ALA A 341 -17.44 -12.91 4.82
N THR A 342 -18.31 -13.81 4.33
CA THR A 342 -18.65 -13.92 2.90
C THR A 342 -19.27 -12.63 2.37
N GLN A 343 -20.27 -12.08 3.07
CA GLN A 343 -20.90 -10.81 2.69
C GLN A 343 -19.91 -9.65 2.64
N ASN A 344 -18.99 -9.60 3.59
CA ASN A 344 -17.95 -8.57 3.59
C ASN A 344 -16.93 -8.76 2.44
N SER A 345 -16.65 -10.00 2.03
CA SER A 345 -15.86 -10.30 0.84
C SER A 345 -16.54 -9.80 -0.43
N GLU A 346 -17.84 -10.02 -0.56
CA GLU A 346 -18.66 -9.55 -1.68
C GLU A 346 -18.64 -8.03 -1.79
N VAL A 347 -18.97 -7.33 -0.70
CA VAL A 347 -18.96 -5.86 -0.64
C VAL A 347 -17.59 -5.30 -1.05
N ALA A 348 -16.50 -5.85 -0.51
CA ALA A 348 -15.15 -5.38 -0.84
C ALA A 348 -14.81 -5.55 -2.32
N LEU A 349 -15.25 -6.64 -2.95
CA LEU A 349 -15.01 -6.87 -4.37
C LEU A 349 -15.87 -5.95 -5.26
N LEU A 350 -17.14 -5.76 -4.92
CA LEU A 350 -18.04 -4.85 -5.64
C LEU A 350 -17.57 -3.39 -5.53
N GLU A 351 -17.12 -2.95 -4.37
CA GLU A 351 -16.50 -1.62 -4.20
C GLU A 351 -15.28 -1.42 -5.10
N LYS A 352 -14.41 -2.44 -5.19
CA LYS A 352 -13.27 -2.40 -6.10
C LYS A 352 -13.70 -2.21 -7.55
N PHE A 353 -14.68 -2.98 -8.03
CA PHE A 353 -15.17 -2.85 -9.41
C PHE A 353 -15.79 -1.48 -9.67
N LYS A 354 -16.57 -0.96 -8.72
CA LYS A 354 -17.15 0.36 -8.81
C LYS A 354 -16.09 1.48 -8.88
N ILE A 355 -15.00 1.34 -8.12
CA ILE A 355 -13.85 2.26 -8.19
C ILE A 355 -13.15 2.15 -9.54
N ASP A 356 -12.94 0.93 -10.04
CA ASP A 356 -12.30 0.68 -11.33
C ASP A 356 -13.16 1.21 -12.50
N GLU A 357 -14.46 0.98 -12.50
CA GLU A 357 -15.42 1.51 -13.47
C GLU A 357 -15.47 3.04 -13.45
N ASN A 358 -15.56 3.64 -12.27
CA ASN A 358 -15.49 5.10 -12.11
C ASN A 358 -14.15 5.68 -12.59
N SER A 359 -13.04 4.96 -12.36
CA SER A 359 -11.74 5.35 -12.87
C SER A 359 -11.65 5.30 -14.39
N GLN A 360 -12.24 4.25 -15.01
CA GLN A 360 -12.31 4.13 -16.47
C GLN A 360 -13.18 5.21 -17.09
N GLN A 361 -14.35 5.51 -16.51
CA GLN A 361 -15.21 6.60 -16.97
C GLN A 361 -14.51 7.96 -16.89
N LYS A 362 -13.77 8.22 -15.79
CA LYS A 362 -13.01 9.46 -15.61
C LYS A 362 -11.79 9.58 -16.54
N THR A 363 -11.33 8.50 -17.14
CA THR A 363 -10.17 8.47 -18.03
C THR A 363 -10.58 8.21 -19.47
N LEU A 364 -10.74 6.97 -19.87
CA LEU A 364 -11.09 6.59 -21.25
C LEU A 364 -12.46 7.11 -21.69
N GLY A 365 -13.47 7.05 -20.80
CA GLY A 365 -14.79 7.59 -21.08
C GLY A 365 -14.78 9.11 -21.29
N ALA A 366 -13.97 9.84 -20.50
CA ALA A 366 -13.79 11.28 -20.65
C ALA A 366 -13.09 11.64 -21.97
N VAL A 367 -12.08 10.87 -22.38
CA VAL A 367 -11.39 11.04 -23.68
C VAL A 367 -12.35 10.76 -24.82
N GLU A 368 -13.15 9.70 -24.74
CA GLU A 368 -14.13 9.36 -25.77
C GLU A 368 -15.22 10.43 -25.92
N GLN A 369 -15.74 10.97 -24.82
CA GLN A 369 -16.68 12.10 -24.85
C GLN A 369 -16.06 13.34 -25.50
N LEU A 370 -14.79 13.65 -25.18
CA LEU A 370 -14.07 14.77 -25.78
C LEU A 370 -13.82 14.53 -27.27
N ARG A 371 -13.44 13.29 -27.65
CA ARG A 371 -13.28 12.90 -29.05
C ARG A 371 -14.54 13.13 -29.88
N GLN A 372 -15.69 12.71 -29.33
CA GLN A 372 -16.99 12.90 -29.99
C GLN A 372 -17.38 14.38 -30.07
N ALA A 373 -17.15 15.16 -29.01
CA ALA A 373 -17.46 16.59 -28.99
C ALA A 373 -16.65 17.41 -30.00
N LEU A 374 -15.42 16.95 -30.32
CA LEU A 374 -14.52 17.60 -31.29
C LEU A 374 -14.54 16.90 -32.67
N ASP A 375 -15.41 15.92 -32.88
CA ASP A 375 -15.51 15.09 -34.10
C ASP A 375 -14.16 14.56 -34.60
N LEU A 376 -13.33 14.06 -33.66
CA LEU A 376 -12.01 13.54 -33.99
C LEU A 376 -12.08 12.05 -34.34
N GLY A 377 -11.33 11.60 -35.33
CA GLY A 377 -11.23 10.19 -35.68
C GLY A 377 -10.56 9.36 -34.59
N ARG A 378 -9.56 9.94 -33.90
CA ARG A 378 -8.82 9.34 -32.80
C ARG A 378 -8.45 10.37 -31.75
N LEU A 379 -8.45 9.98 -30.49
CA LEU A 379 -7.93 10.81 -29.39
C LEU A 379 -7.36 9.90 -28.30
N SER A 380 -6.05 9.81 -28.23
CA SER A 380 -5.33 9.07 -27.18
C SER A 380 -4.30 9.96 -26.50
N VAL A 381 -3.58 10.78 -27.27
CA VAL A 381 -2.51 11.64 -26.75
C VAL A 381 -2.92 13.10 -26.86
N ILE A 382 -2.98 13.77 -25.73
CA ILE A 382 -3.28 15.21 -25.61
C ILE A 382 -2.03 15.90 -25.05
N GLU A 383 -1.53 16.93 -25.75
CA GLU A 383 -0.49 17.84 -25.24
C GLU A 383 -1.13 19.17 -24.88
N SER A 384 -0.92 19.66 -23.65
CA SER A 384 -1.43 20.98 -23.24
C SER A 384 -0.30 21.92 -22.86
N PHE A 385 -0.43 23.18 -23.27
CA PHE A 385 0.55 24.24 -23.07
C PHE A 385 -0.02 25.37 -22.23
N ASP A 386 0.80 25.85 -21.28
CA ASP A 386 0.54 27.08 -20.51
C ASP A 386 1.77 27.98 -20.52
N HIS A 387 1.53 29.29 -20.66
CA HIS A 387 2.56 30.32 -20.65
C HIS A 387 2.44 31.14 -19.36
N SER A 388 3.45 31.06 -18.49
CA SER A 388 3.49 31.82 -17.25
C SER A 388 4.37 33.05 -17.40
N ASN A 389 3.72 34.24 -17.33
CA ASN A 389 4.36 35.54 -17.39
C ASN A 389 4.06 36.31 -16.08
N ILE A 390 4.98 36.31 -15.14
CA ILE A 390 4.85 37.11 -13.93
C ILE A 390 5.77 38.32 -14.04
N GLN A 391 5.19 39.51 -14.20
CA GLN A 391 5.86 40.83 -14.14
C GLN A 391 7.01 41.03 -15.13
N GLY A 392 6.93 40.47 -16.34
CA GLY A 392 7.85 40.80 -17.45
C GLY A 392 9.27 40.24 -17.37
N THR A 393 9.60 39.45 -16.36
CA THR A 393 10.94 38.85 -16.21
C THR A 393 10.89 37.34 -16.36
N ASN A 394 11.77 36.81 -17.25
CA ASN A 394 11.95 35.37 -17.50
C ASN A 394 10.66 34.59 -17.88
N PRO A 395 10.09 34.86 -19.06
CA PRO A 395 8.93 34.11 -19.53
C PRO A 395 9.26 32.62 -19.66
N VAL A 396 8.39 31.78 -19.12
CA VAL A 396 8.51 30.33 -19.16
C VAL A 396 7.23 29.71 -19.68
N SER A 397 7.34 28.58 -20.37
CA SER A 397 6.21 27.78 -20.79
C SER A 397 6.35 26.35 -20.28
N ALA A 398 5.23 25.77 -19.96
CA ALA A 398 5.11 24.39 -19.54
C ALA A 398 4.25 23.59 -20.53
N MET A 399 4.58 22.33 -20.69
CA MET A 399 3.81 21.39 -21.49
C MET A 399 3.57 20.14 -20.67
N VAL A 400 2.32 19.71 -20.56
CA VAL A 400 1.91 18.44 -19.98
C VAL A 400 1.37 17.52 -21.06
N VAL A 401 1.47 16.22 -20.82
CA VAL A 401 0.99 15.18 -21.75
C VAL A 401 0.03 14.28 -21.00
N TYR A 402 -1.11 14.05 -21.61
CA TYR A 402 -2.09 13.06 -21.17
C TYR A 402 -2.20 11.96 -22.21
N ARG A 403 -2.16 10.71 -21.74
CA ARG A 403 -2.38 9.53 -22.58
C ARG A 403 -3.55 8.75 -22.02
N ASP A 404 -4.55 8.51 -22.87
CA ASP A 404 -5.78 7.77 -22.49
C ASP A 404 -6.42 8.36 -21.22
N GLY A 405 -6.45 9.71 -21.11
CA GLY A 405 -7.02 10.47 -20.01
C GLY A 405 -6.20 10.47 -18.70
N LYS A 406 -4.97 9.93 -18.72
CA LYS A 406 -4.05 9.90 -17.57
C LYS A 406 -2.81 10.75 -17.80
N PRO A 407 -2.28 11.45 -16.79
CA PRO A 407 -1.06 12.25 -16.93
C PRO A 407 0.18 11.39 -17.15
N GLU A 408 0.91 11.63 -18.24
CA GLU A 408 2.16 10.97 -18.59
C GLU A 408 3.36 11.84 -18.18
N LYS A 409 3.67 11.88 -16.91
CA LYS A 409 4.68 12.79 -16.31
C LYS A 409 6.08 12.69 -16.93
N LYS A 410 6.47 11.54 -17.48
CA LYS A 410 7.76 11.35 -18.16
C LYS A 410 7.88 12.18 -19.44
N SER A 411 6.77 12.51 -20.06
CA SER A 411 6.66 13.26 -21.31
C SER A 411 6.48 14.77 -21.13
N TYR A 412 6.32 15.25 -19.89
CA TYR A 412 6.23 16.68 -19.57
C TYR A 412 7.49 17.44 -19.96
N ARG A 413 7.34 18.69 -20.45
CA ARG A 413 8.48 19.53 -20.85
C ARG A 413 8.35 20.94 -20.27
N LYS A 414 9.51 21.56 -20.06
CA LYS A 414 9.68 22.94 -19.61
C LYS A 414 10.47 23.71 -20.65
N PHE A 415 10.02 24.89 -20.99
CA PHE A 415 10.66 25.74 -21.98
C PHE A 415 11.02 27.09 -21.35
N ASN A 416 12.30 27.42 -21.36
CA ASN A 416 12.78 28.77 -21.15
C ASN A 416 12.68 29.51 -22.49
N ILE A 417 12.00 30.63 -22.53
CA ILE A 417 11.83 31.46 -23.73
C ILE A 417 13.15 32.21 -23.96
N LYS A 418 13.65 32.19 -25.21
CA LYS A 418 14.97 32.71 -25.56
C LYS A 418 14.92 33.89 -26.51
N THR A 419 13.95 33.93 -27.41
CA THR A 419 13.88 34.90 -28.50
C THR A 419 12.94 36.06 -28.22
N VAL A 420 12.04 35.93 -27.23
CA VAL A 420 11.01 36.94 -26.95
C VAL A 420 11.37 37.69 -25.69
N GLN A 421 11.45 39.02 -25.78
CA GLN A 421 11.59 39.92 -24.63
C GLN A 421 10.22 40.55 -24.29
N GLY A 422 9.83 40.49 -23.01
CA GLY A 422 8.54 41.03 -22.56
C GLY A 422 7.38 40.02 -22.65
N SER A 423 6.15 40.54 -22.50
CA SER A 423 4.93 39.72 -22.40
C SER A 423 4.24 39.63 -23.77
N HIS A 424 4.81 38.84 -24.68
CA HIS A 424 4.24 38.59 -25.99
C HIS A 424 3.78 37.13 -26.12
N GLU A 425 2.55 36.86 -25.73
CA GLU A 425 1.97 35.49 -25.72
C GLU A 425 2.03 34.84 -27.11
N PHE A 426 1.73 35.58 -28.16
CA PHE A 426 1.77 35.08 -29.55
C PHE A 426 3.16 34.54 -29.92
N LEU A 427 4.22 35.36 -29.80
CA LEU A 427 5.59 34.98 -30.15
C LEU A 427 6.12 33.86 -29.22
N THR A 428 5.74 33.89 -27.94
CA THR A 428 6.10 32.86 -26.98
C THR A 428 5.52 31.50 -27.39
N THR A 429 4.24 31.48 -27.79
CA THR A 429 3.58 30.27 -28.29
C THR A 429 4.28 29.75 -29.53
N GLN A 430 4.59 30.63 -30.52
CA GLN A 430 5.32 30.23 -31.72
C GLN A 430 6.68 29.61 -31.42
N GLU A 431 7.48 30.22 -30.51
CA GLU A 431 8.79 29.67 -30.14
C GLU A 431 8.66 28.25 -29.53
N VAL A 432 7.72 28.05 -28.61
CA VAL A 432 7.55 26.78 -27.90
C VAL A 432 7.06 25.68 -28.83
N VAL A 433 6.03 25.96 -29.62
CA VAL A 433 5.44 25.03 -30.59
C VAL A 433 6.48 24.63 -31.65
N ARG A 434 7.20 25.59 -32.24
CA ARG A 434 8.28 25.34 -33.19
C ARG A 434 9.35 24.42 -32.59
N ARG A 435 9.82 24.70 -31.39
CA ARG A 435 10.86 23.90 -30.72
C ARG A 435 10.39 22.50 -30.39
N ARG A 436 9.12 22.34 -29.97
CA ARG A 436 8.54 21.05 -29.62
C ARG A 436 8.40 20.17 -30.86
N TYR A 437 7.71 20.65 -31.89
CA TYR A 437 7.32 19.82 -33.01
C TYR A 437 8.46 19.64 -34.04
N SER A 438 9.33 20.63 -34.25
CA SER A 438 10.58 20.41 -35.01
C SER A 438 11.46 19.31 -34.38
N ARG A 439 11.48 19.24 -33.06
CA ARG A 439 12.21 18.17 -32.35
C ARG A 439 11.55 16.81 -32.55
N LEU A 440 10.21 16.71 -32.46
CA LEU A 440 9.49 15.46 -32.70
C LEU A 440 9.70 14.94 -34.12
N LEU A 441 9.64 15.82 -35.11
CA LEU A 441 9.93 15.49 -36.51
C LEU A 441 11.35 14.96 -36.67
N LYS A 442 12.34 15.66 -36.11
CA LYS A 442 13.75 15.25 -36.15
C LYS A 442 14.00 13.91 -35.46
N GLU A 443 13.33 13.65 -34.37
CA GLU A 443 13.44 12.39 -33.59
C GLU A 443 12.52 11.28 -34.15
N GLN A 444 11.72 11.56 -35.19
CA GLN A 444 10.71 10.64 -35.78
C GLN A 444 9.76 10.06 -34.74
N LYS A 445 9.36 10.86 -33.76
CA LYS A 445 8.44 10.46 -32.71
C LYS A 445 6.99 10.73 -33.11
N PRO A 446 6.02 9.93 -32.59
CA PRO A 446 4.61 10.14 -32.88
C PRO A 446 4.15 11.52 -32.40
N LEU A 447 3.28 12.14 -33.20
CA LEU A 447 2.62 13.40 -32.91
C LEU A 447 1.42 13.17 -31.96
N PRO A 448 0.98 14.19 -31.21
CA PRO A 448 -0.25 14.08 -30.42
C PRO A 448 -1.50 14.09 -31.33
N ASP A 449 -2.60 13.58 -30.80
CA ASP A 449 -3.89 13.59 -31.49
C ASP A 449 -4.64 14.93 -31.27
N LEU A 450 -4.29 15.70 -30.22
CA LEU A 450 -4.88 17.01 -29.89
C LEU A 450 -3.87 17.88 -29.13
N ILE A 451 -3.81 19.15 -29.50
CA ILE A 451 -3.09 20.20 -28.79
C ILE A 451 -4.08 21.10 -28.08
N LEU A 452 -3.93 21.27 -26.75
CA LEU A 452 -4.73 22.18 -25.94
C LEU A 452 -3.90 23.39 -25.52
N MET A 453 -4.37 24.60 -25.88
CA MET A 453 -3.78 25.85 -25.41
C MET A 453 -4.55 26.33 -24.17
N ASP A 454 -3.84 26.64 -23.08
CA ASP A 454 -4.45 27.32 -21.91
C ASP A 454 -4.62 28.81 -22.22
N GLY A 455 -5.44 29.09 -23.23
CA GLY A 455 -5.72 30.43 -23.75
C GLY A 455 -6.63 30.41 -24.97
N GLY A 456 -6.98 31.59 -25.45
CA GLY A 456 -7.95 31.79 -26.53
C GLY A 456 -7.32 31.86 -27.94
N LYS A 457 -8.02 32.57 -28.81
CA LYS A 457 -7.72 32.70 -30.26
C LYS A 457 -6.28 33.08 -30.59
N VAL A 458 -5.65 33.95 -29.79
CA VAL A 458 -4.28 34.44 -30.04
C VAL A 458 -3.26 33.28 -29.97
N GLN A 459 -3.38 32.44 -29.00
CA GLN A 459 -2.46 31.31 -28.80
C GLN A 459 -2.73 30.19 -29.80
N MET A 460 -4.02 29.91 -30.10
CA MET A 460 -4.39 28.94 -31.14
C MET A 460 -3.81 29.36 -32.50
N ARG A 461 -4.02 30.60 -32.92
CA ARG A 461 -3.50 31.14 -34.15
C ARG A 461 -1.98 31.05 -34.24
N ALA A 462 -1.27 31.42 -33.17
CA ALA A 462 0.19 31.32 -33.12
C ALA A 462 0.69 29.88 -33.29
N ALA A 463 -0.04 28.91 -32.75
CA ALA A 463 0.28 27.49 -32.88
C ALA A 463 -0.02 26.96 -34.29
N MET A 464 -1.16 27.35 -34.90
CA MET A 464 -1.57 26.98 -36.26
C MET A 464 -0.55 27.47 -37.29
N GLU A 465 -0.20 28.77 -37.25
CA GLU A 465 0.80 29.34 -38.16
C GLU A 465 2.15 28.53 -38.16
N VAL A 466 2.62 28.13 -37.00
CA VAL A 466 3.85 27.34 -36.89
C VAL A 466 3.66 25.92 -37.40
N LEU A 467 2.54 25.27 -37.05
CA LEU A 467 2.33 23.86 -37.42
C LEU A 467 2.05 23.72 -38.90
N GLU A 468 1.15 24.53 -39.44
CA GLU A 468 0.70 24.42 -40.85
C GLU A 468 1.65 25.11 -41.79
N ASP A 469 1.97 26.40 -41.61
CA ASP A 469 2.74 27.21 -42.54
C ASP A 469 4.24 26.88 -42.50
N GLU A 470 4.80 26.62 -41.28
CA GLU A 470 6.25 26.39 -41.18
C GLU A 470 6.62 24.91 -41.21
N LEU A 471 5.83 24.03 -40.57
CA LEU A 471 6.18 22.63 -40.39
C LEU A 471 5.37 21.66 -41.25
N GLY A 472 4.31 22.12 -41.92
CA GLY A 472 3.43 21.30 -42.75
C GLY A 472 2.72 20.19 -41.99
N LEU A 473 2.36 20.45 -40.72
CA LEU A 473 1.70 19.52 -39.84
C LEU A 473 0.23 19.90 -39.62
N SER A 474 -0.67 18.96 -39.87
CA SER A 474 -2.10 19.12 -39.55
C SER A 474 -2.40 18.36 -38.26
N ILE A 475 -2.37 19.08 -37.12
CA ILE A 475 -2.70 18.54 -35.78
C ILE A 475 -3.87 19.36 -35.24
N PRO A 476 -4.96 18.72 -34.78
CA PRO A 476 -6.08 19.41 -34.18
C PRO A 476 -5.66 20.29 -33.00
N ILE A 477 -6.14 21.53 -32.96
CA ILE A 477 -5.84 22.51 -31.90
C ILE A 477 -7.14 23.00 -31.28
N ALA A 478 -7.18 23.04 -29.96
CA ALA A 478 -8.25 23.68 -29.21
C ALA A 478 -7.69 24.65 -28.15
N GLY A 479 -8.45 25.70 -27.86
CA GLY A 479 -8.15 26.70 -26.85
C GLY A 479 -9.11 26.60 -25.67
N MET A 480 -8.62 26.56 -24.44
CA MET A 480 -9.41 26.58 -23.21
C MET A 480 -9.65 28.05 -22.80
N VAL A 481 -10.86 28.52 -23.00
CA VAL A 481 -11.25 29.91 -22.61
C VAL A 481 -11.70 29.89 -21.16
N LYS A 482 -11.23 30.88 -20.39
CA LYS A 482 -11.53 31.06 -18.96
C LYS A 482 -12.70 32.02 -18.76
N ASP A 483 -13.51 31.74 -17.74
CA ASP A 483 -14.53 32.65 -17.23
C ASP A 483 -13.91 33.75 -16.36
N GLU A 484 -14.74 34.65 -15.84
CA GLU A 484 -14.34 35.72 -14.92
C GLU A 484 -13.72 35.19 -13.61
N LYS A 485 -13.95 33.91 -13.28
CA LYS A 485 -13.38 33.20 -12.12
C LYS A 485 -12.11 32.37 -12.47
N HIS A 486 -11.54 32.57 -13.66
CA HIS A 486 -10.37 31.88 -14.17
C HIS A 486 -10.53 30.34 -14.31
N LYS A 487 -11.77 29.86 -14.47
CA LYS A 487 -12.05 28.44 -14.77
C LYS A 487 -12.41 28.26 -16.24
N THR A 488 -12.18 27.07 -16.78
CA THR A 488 -12.58 26.71 -18.15
C THR A 488 -14.08 26.97 -18.31
N ALA A 489 -14.45 27.84 -19.24
CA ALA A 489 -15.84 28.14 -19.56
C ALA A 489 -16.30 27.33 -20.78
N HIS A 490 -15.52 27.35 -21.87
CA HIS A 490 -15.79 26.64 -23.11
C HIS A 490 -14.48 26.37 -23.86
N LEU A 491 -14.55 25.53 -24.89
CA LEU A 491 -13.45 25.32 -25.83
C LEU A 491 -13.69 26.14 -27.10
N LEU A 492 -12.59 26.63 -27.67
CA LEU A 492 -12.54 27.04 -29.07
C LEU A 492 -11.85 25.95 -29.86
N TYR A 493 -12.37 25.61 -31.02
CA TYR A 493 -11.83 24.54 -31.86
C TYR A 493 -11.77 24.92 -33.34
N GLY A 494 -10.75 24.38 -34.03
CA GLY A 494 -10.57 24.55 -35.49
C GLY A 494 -10.14 25.94 -35.90
N GLU A 495 -10.01 26.14 -37.25
CA GLU A 495 -9.53 27.37 -37.88
C GLU A 495 -10.51 28.53 -37.69
N GLU A 496 -11.81 28.26 -37.65
CA GLU A 496 -12.85 29.27 -37.47
C GLU A 496 -13.11 29.63 -36.00
N TYR A 497 -12.40 28.97 -35.06
CA TYR A 497 -12.54 29.14 -33.61
C TYR A 497 -13.96 28.87 -33.13
N GLU A 498 -14.58 27.80 -33.61
CA GLU A 498 -15.90 27.38 -33.18
C GLU A 498 -15.97 27.19 -31.67
N GLN A 499 -17.02 27.70 -31.05
CA GLN A 499 -17.25 27.53 -29.64
C GLN A 499 -17.91 26.16 -29.39
N ILE A 500 -17.20 25.27 -28.71
CA ILE A 500 -17.71 23.96 -28.30
C ILE A 500 -18.16 24.07 -26.85
N GLU A 501 -19.47 23.94 -26.64
CA GLU A 501 -20.05 23.89 -25.30
C GLU A 501 -20.05 22.44 -24.81
N LEU A 502 -19.44 22.24 -23.64
CA LEU A 502 -19.46 20.96 -22.94
C LEU A 502 -20.29 21.09 -21.68
N ASP A 503 -21.13 20.08 -21.41
CA ASP A 503 -21.84 20.02 -20.13
C ASP A 503 -20.85 20.09 -18.97
N PRO A 504 -20.96 21.06 -18.03
CA PRO A 504 -20.08 21.19 -16.87
C PRO A 504 -20.02 19.94 -15.98
N THR A 505 -21.03 19.07 -16.06
CA THR A 505 -21.08 17.80 -15.32
C THR A 505 -20.47 16.63 -16.08
N SER A 506 -20.09 16.81 -17.34
CA SER A 506 -19.53 15.75 -18.20
C SER A 506 -18.11 15.36 -17.78
N GLN A 507 -17.75 14.12 -18.03
CA GLN A 507 -16.39 13.67 -17.77
C GLN A 507 -15.35 14.32 -18.70
N ALA A 508 -15.75 14.69 -19.92
CA ALA A 508 -14.92 15.48 -20.85
C ALA A 508 -14.56 16.85 -20.26
N PHE A 509 -15.56 17.58 -19.73
CA PHE A 509 -15.33 18.86 -19.09
C PHE A 509 -14.39 18.73 -17.87
N HIS A 510 -14.62 17.74 -17.01
CA HIS A 510 -13.75 17.46 -15.89
C HIS A 510 -12.33 17.01 -16.31
N LEU A 511 -12.17 16.35 -17.46
CA LEU A 511 -10.84 16.04 -18.00
C LEU A 511 -10.10 17.31 -18.39
N LEU A 512 -10.77 18.25 -19.09
CA LEU A 512 -10.16 19.54 -19.47
C LEU A 512 -9.74 20.35 -18.24
N GLN A 513 -10.60 20.42 -17.21
CA GLN A 513 -10.24 21.09 -15.95
C GLN A 513 -8.99 20.46 -15.32
N ARG A 514 -8.92 19.13 -15.24
CA ARG A 514 -7.73 18.45 -14.71
C ARG A 514 -6.46 18.72 -15.53
N ILE A 515 -6.59 18.77 -16.87
CA ILE A 515 -5.46 19.11 -17.75
C ILE A 515 -5.03 20.55 -17.51
N GLN A 516 -5.98 21.49 -17.42
CA GLN A 516 -5.71 22.91 -17.18
C GLN A 516 -5.04 23.13 -15.82
N GLU A 517 -5.59 22.56 -14.75
CA GLU A 517 -5.02 22.65 -13.41
C GLU A 517 -3.59 22.07 -13.37
N GLU A 518 -3.35 20.96 -14.05
CA GLU A 518 -2.05 20.30 -14.05
C GLU A 518 -1.00 21.08 -14.86
N VAL A 519 -1.35 21.63 -16.04
CA VAL A 519 -0.40 22.43 -16.81
C VAL A 519 -0.07 23.73 -16.09
N HIS A 520 -1.07 24.38 -15.50
CA HIS A 520 -0.89 25.58 -14.70
C HIS A 520 -0.02 25.31 -13.45
N ARG A 521 -0.31 24.25 -12.70
CA ARG A 521 0.50 23.82 -11.55
C ARG A 521 1.97 23.56 -11.96
N TYR A 522 2.17 22.93 -13.11
CA TYR A 522 3.51 22.60 -13.61
C TYR A 522 4.26 23.86 -14.05
N ALA A 523 3.58 24.81 -14.68
CA ALA A 523 4.13 26.12 -15.07
C ALA A 523 4.54 26.95 -13.84
N ILE A 524 3.67 27.07 -12.83
CA ILE A 524 3.98 27.79 -11.59
C ILE A 524 5.19 27.16 -10.87
N THR A 525 5.23 25.83 -10.79
CA THR A 525 6.35 25.11 -10.15
C THR A 525 7.65 25.41 -10.89
N PHE A 526 7.63 25.46 -12.21
CA PHE A 526 8.79 25.78 -13.02
C PHE A 526 9.21 27.25 -12.84
N HIS A 527 8.28 28.17 -12.88
CA HIS A 527 8.55 29.58 -12.65
C HIS A 527 9.21 29.85 -11.28
N ARG A 528 8.69 29.21 -10.23
CA ARG A 528 9.30 29.28 -8.88
C ARG A 528 10.73 28.76 -8.88
N GLN A 529 11.03 27.66 -9.58
CA GLN A 529 12.38 27.11 -9.70
C GLN A 529 13.32 28.08 -10.44
N VAL A 530 12.87 28.68 -11.56
CA VAL A 530 13.66 29.66 -12.32
C VAL A 530 13.93 30.90 -11.50
N ARG A 531 12.90 31.45 -10.81
CA ARG A 531 13.03 32.62 -9.94
C ARG A 531 13.99 32.34 -8.78
N SER A 532 13.86 31.21 -8.09
CA SER A 532 14.76 30.81 -7.02
C SER A 532 16.20 30.69 -7.51
N LYS A 533 16.43 30.11 -8.69
CA LYS A 533 17.76 29.98 -9.29
C LYS A 533 18.35 31.34 -9.68
N ASN A 534 17.56 32.24 -10.23
CA ASN A 534 18.01 33.58 -10.61
C ASN A 534 18.29 34.45 -9.38
N ALA A 535 17.41 34.45 -8.38
CA ALA A 535 17.64 35.13 -7.11
C ALA A 535 18.91 34.60 -6.40
N PHE A 536 19.14 33.29 -6.46
CA PHE A 536 20.34 32.66 -5.93
C PHE A 536 21.60 33.09 -6.70
N SER A 537 21.51 33.17 -8.04
CA SER A 537 22.61 33.67 -8.88
C SER A 537 22.92 35.12 -8.56
N SER A 538 21.93 35.98 -8.40
CA SER A 538 22.10 37.40 -8.08
C SER A 538 22.81 37.63 -6.75
N ILE A 539 22.37 36.91 -5.69
CA ILE A 539 23.01 36.99 -4.38
C ILE A 539 24.49 36.58 -4.45
N LEU A 540 24.83 35.54 -5.22
CA LEU A 540 26.21 35.10 -5.39
C LEU A 540 27.05 36.10 -6.21
N ASP A 541 26.46 36.82 -7.15
CA ASP A 541 27.13 37.83 -7.98
C ASP A 541 27.49 39.11 -7.18
N GLU A 542 26.80 39.40 -6.08
CA GLU A 542 27.06 40.53 -5.19
C GLU A 542 28.23 40.25 -4.23
N ILE A 543 28.69 39.00 -4.11
CA ILE A 543 29.76 38.61 -3.20
C ILE A 543 31.13 38.86 -3.86
N GLU A 544 31.93 39.75 -3.28
CA GLU A 544 33.28 40.07 -3.75
C GLU A 544 34.18 38.83 -3.75
N GLY A 545 34.72 38.49 -4.91
CA GLY A 545 35.54 37.30 -5.17
C GLY A 545 34.80 36.08 -5.70
N VAL A 546 33.48 36.17 -5.91
CA VAL A 546 32.68 35.15 -6.58
C VAL A 546 32.47 35.55 -8.04
N GLY A 547 33.30 35.04 -8.92
CA GLY A 547 33.17 35.23 -10.38
C GLY A 547 32.28 34.15 -11.02
N PRO A 548 31.99 34.29 -12.32
CA PRO A 548 31.10 33.38 -13.05
C PRO A 548 31.46 31.88 -12.92
N LYS A 549 32.75 31.55 -12.90
CA LYS A 549 33.24 30.17 -12.73
C LYS A 549 32.96 29.63 -11.33
N THR A 550 33.19 30.43 -10.31
CA THR A 550 32.96 30.10 -8.90
C THR A 550 31.46 29.91 -8.65
N ARG A 551 30.63 30.83 -9.17
CA ARG A 551 29.16 30.73 -9.13
C ARG A 551 28.64 29.43 -9.75
N THR A 552 29.16 29.10 -10.95
CA THR A 552 28.74 27.84 -11.62
C THR A 552 29.08 26.61 -10.80
N LYS A 553 30.26 26.54 -10.18
CA LYS A 553 30.65 25.44 -9.30
C LYS A 553 29.72 25.31 -8.08
N LEU A 554 29.42 26.44 -7.41
CA LEU A 554 28.52 26.48 -6.25
C LEU A 554 27.11 26.03 -6.64
N LEU A 555 26.57 26.52 -7.75
CA LEU A 555 25.24 26.14 -8.25
C LEU A 555 25.14 24.66 -8.67
N GLN A 556 26.19 24.11 -9.25
CA GLN A 556 26.23 22.69 -9.63
C GLN A 556 26.32 21.76 -8.43
N HIS A 557 27.10 22.12 -7.42
CA HIS A 557 27.37 21.28 -6.25
C HIS A 557 26.22 21.34 -5.23
N PHE A 558 25.83 22.52 -4.80
CA PHE A 558 24.86 22.71 -3.72
C PHE A 558 23.40 22.82 -4.17
N LYS A 559 23.14 23.07 -5.46
CA LYS A 559 21.82 23.11 -6.12
C LYS A 559 20.81 24.11 -5.52
N THR A 560 20.86 24.42 -4.22
CA THR A 560 19.93 25.30 -3.50
C THR A 560 20.68 26.22 -2.55
N MET A 561 20.07 27.39 -2.21
CA MET A 561 20.57 28.31 -1.19
C MET A 561 20.74 27.61 0.17
N LYS A 562 19.74 26.81 0.56
CA LYS A 562 19.78 26.05 1.80
C LYS A 562 20.97 25.09 1.86
N GLY A 563 21.32 24.46 0.74
CA GLY A 563 22.52 23.61 0.66
C GLY A 563 23.83 24.36 0.96
N ILE A 564 23.95 25.64 0.52
CA ILE A 564 25.12 26.48 0.89
C ILE A 564 25.00 26.96 2.34
N GLN A 565 23.82 27.26 2.83
CA GLN A 565 23.59 27.63 4.24
C GLN A 565 23.97 26.50 5.19
N GLU A 566 23.69 25.26 4.86
CA GLU A 566 24.04 24.07 5.66
C GLU A 566 25.50 23.63 5.50
N ALA A 567 26.15 23.92 4.36
CA ALA A 567 27.52 23.52 4.06
C ALA A 567 28.54 24.17 5.00
N THR A 568 29.61 23.46 5.30
CA THR A 568 30.75 24.02 6.07
C THR A 568 31.68 24.83 5.17
N VAL A 569 32.50 25.68 5.76
CA VAL A 569 33.53 26.44 5.01
C VAL A 569 34.49 25.50 4.28
N GLU A 570 34.82 24.37 4.89
CA GLU A 570 35.71 23.34 4.33
C GLU A 570 35.09 22.64 3.10
N GLU A 571 33.78 22.41 3.11
CA GLU A 571 33.07 21.84 1.94
C GLU A 571 33.08 22.82 0.76
N ILE A 572 32.94 24.12 1.01
CA ILE A 572 33.02 25.14 -0.04
C ILE A 572 34.48 25.24 -0.56
N GLN A 573 35.49 25.13 0.30
CA GLN A 573 36.91 25.13 -0.09
C GLN A 573 37.25 23.92 -0.99
N LYS A 574 36.65 22.74 -0.78
CA LYS A 574 36.88 21.56 -1.63
C LYS A 574 36.55 21.80 -3.12
N LEU A 575 35.75 22.83 -3.42
CA LEU A 575 35.46 23.24 -4.81
C LEU A 575 36.55 24.10 -5.45
N GLY A 576 37.68 24.28 -4.76
CA GLY A 576 38.80 25.15 -5.20
C GLY A 576 38.52 26.64 -4.98
N ILE A 577 37.74 26.99 -3.94
CA ILE A 577 37.42 28.36 -3.53
C ILE A 577 38.29 28.71 -2.32
N SER A 578 38.90 29.91 -2.33
CA SER A 578 39.76 30.33 -1.22
C SER A 578 38.96 30.48 0.07
N GLU A 579 39.61 30.25 1.23
CA GLU A 579 39.00 30.35 2.56
C GLU A 579 38.32 31.70 2.80
N LYS A 580 38.98 32.78 2.36
CA LYS A 580 38.46 34.15 2.49
C LYS A 580 37.13 34.34 1.76
N VAL A 581 37.02 33.78 0.53
CA VAL A 581 35.80 33.86 -0.27
C VAL A 581 34.73 32.90 0.29
N ALA A 582 35.11 31.71 0.75
CA ALA A 582 34.18 30.75 1.37
C ALA A 582 33.53 31.32 2.66
N LYS A 583 34.29 32.04 3.51
CA LYS A 583 33.76 32.73 4.69
C LYS A 583 32.77 33.84 4.30
N ARG A 584 33.11 34.68 3.30
CA ARG A 584 32.19 35.72 2.79
C ARG A 584 30.89 35.13 2.23
N ILE A 585 30.96 34.01 1.50
CA ILE A 585 29.78 33.32 1.02
C ILE A 585 28.89 32.93 2.21
N LYS A 586 29.46 32.35 3.25
CA LYS A 586 28.70 31.94 4.45
C LYS A 586 28.08 33.10 5.19
N GLU A 587 28.75 34.25 5.25
CA GLU A 587 28.26 35.47 5.89
C GLU A 587 27.11 36.11 5.09
N SER A 588 27.21 36.13 3.75
CA SER A 588 26.19 36.72 2.86
C SER A 588 24.95 35.86 2.68
N VAL A 589 25.03 34.56 2.98
CA VAL A 589 23.96 33.59 2.79
C VAL A 589 23.29 33.21 4.13
N ARG A 590 23.76 33.78 5.27
CA ARG A 590 23.07 33.69 6.56
C ARG A 590 21.75 34.46 6.49
#